data_817a749f36a836ca5717752b4e0d9085
#
_entry.id   817a749f36a836ca5717752b4e0d9085
#
_cell.length_a   1.000
_cell.length_b   1.000
_cell.length_c   1.000
_cell.angle_alpha   90.00
_cell.angle_beta   90.00
_cell.angle_gamma   90.00
#
_symmetry.space_group_name_H-M   'P 1'
#
loop_
_entity.id
_entity.type
_entity.pdbx_description
1 polymer ?
#
loop_
_entity_poly.entity_id
_entity_poly.type
_entity_poly.pdbx_seq_one_letter_code
_entity_poly.pdbx_strand_id
1 'polypeptide(L)'
;MLNLLLPAEKKWEHTFDARKSAQSDVAVFTQTDDYDVLVVADEQGLFGEYLEYRTWLARPIVGTQGLIASAWHHTHEQWGAAQIQNRFQSLAKRPMEEQDYGSYLAVRAIGEAATRTKSNEVEVINNYLRSPQFTLQGYKGNPLSFRPWDGQLRQSLLLVAPRSFVASA
;
A
#
# COMPACT_ATOMS: atom_id res chain seq x y z
N MET A 1 -18.54 -21.16 -18.84
CA MET A 1 -17.76 -20.83 -20.04
C MET A 1 -17.43 -19.35 -19.94
N LEU A 2 -16.21 -18.99 -19.64
CA LEU A 2 -15.78 -17.59 -19.57
C LEU A 2 -15.67 -17.11 -21.02
N ASN A 3 -16.62 -16.33 -21.47
CA ASN A 3 -16.48 -15.63 -22.74
C ASN A 3 -15.52 -14.46 -22.50
N LEU A 4 -14.26 -14.65 -22.85
CA LEU A 4 -13.31 -13.56 -22.96
C LEU A 4 -13.65 -12.77 -24.23
N LEU A 5 -14.66 -11.93 -24.17
CA LEU A 5 -14.82 -10.84 -25.12
C LEU A 5 -13.72 -9.85 -24.81
N LEU A 6 -12.71 -9.75 -25.64
CA LEU A 6 -11.75 -8.66 -25.59
C LEU A 6 -12.53 -7.36 -25.82
N PRO A 7 -12.61 -6.49 -24.82
CA PRO A 7 -13.40 -5.27 -24.93
C PRO A 7 -12.76 -4.29 -25.89
N ALA A 8 -13.54 -3.31 -26.34
CA ALA A 8 -13.01 -2.17 -26.99
C ALA A 8 -11.96 -1.48 -26.08
N GLU A 9 -10.72 -1.48 -26.51
CA GLU A 9 -9.66 -0.77 -25.83
C GLU A 9 -9.94 0.73 -25.92
N LYS A 10 -10.11 1.39 -24.77
CA LYS A 10 -10.18 2.85 -24.69
C LYS A 10 -8.89 3.37 -24.11
N LYS A 11 -8.23 4.23 -24.85
CA LYS A 11 -7.00 4.90 -24.42
C LYS A 11 -7.31 6.31 -23.95
N TRP A 12 -6.94 6.61 -22.72
CA TRP A 12 -7.08 7.95 -22.16
C TRP A 12 -5.82 8.75 -22.48
N GLU A 13 -5.93 9.71 -23.38
CA GLU A 13 -4.84 10.61 -23.70
C GLU A 13 -5.14 12.00 -23.12
N HIS A 14 -4.27 12.49 -22.25
CA HIS A 14 -4.43 13.80 -21.65
C HIS A 14 -3.23 14.71 -21.86
N THR A 15 -3.52 15.98 -22.07
CA THR A 15 -2.59 17.10 -21.96
C THR A 15 -2.43 17.54 -20.50
N PHE A 16 -1.44 18.39 -20.23
CA PHE A 16 -0.91 18.77 -18.90
C PHE A 16 -1.91 19.18 -17.80
N ASP A 17 -3.16 19.51 -18.12
CA ASP A 17 -4.21 19.92 -17.16
C ASP A 17 -5.15 18.77 -16.72
N ALA A 18 -4.82 17.57 -17.07
CA ALA A 18 -5.66 16.38 -16.99
C ALA A 18 -6.15 16.00 -15.57
N ARG A 19 -5.40 16.31 -14.52
CA ARG A 19 -5.79 15.94 -13.14
C ARG A 19 -7.06 16.62 -12.65
N LYS A 20 -7.38 17.80 -13.14
CA LYS A 20 -8.62 18.53 -12.76
C LYS A 20 -9.84 17.96 -13.45
N SER A 21 -9.69 17.49 -14.69
CA SER A 21 -10.80 16.91 -15.46
C SER A 21 -10.98 15.41 -15.21
N ALA A 22 -9.91 14.70 -14.84
CA ALA A 22 -9.96 13.25 -14.65
C ALA A 22 -11.08 12.77 -13.72
N GLN A 23 -11.33 13.48 -12.64
CA GLN A 23 -12.41 13.13 -11.70
C GLN A 23 -13.81 13.25 -12.29
N SER A 24 -14.04 14.26 -13.14
CA SER A 24 -15.35 14.50 -13.79
C SER A 24 -15.55 13.60 -14.99
N ASP A 25 -14.46 13.25 -15.66
CA ASP A 25 -14.51 12.59 -16.96
C ASP A 25 -14.53 11.06 -16.88
N VAL A 26 -14.22 10.49 -15.69
CA VAL A 26 -14.19 9.03 -15.47
C VAL A 26 -15.49 8.36 -15.92
N ALA A 27 -16.64 8.88 -15.51
CA ALA A 27 -17.93 8.28 -15.86
C ALA A 27 -18.18 8.29 -17.38
N VAL A 28 -17.85 9.40 -18.03
CA VAL A 28 -17.99 9.54 -19.48
C VAL A 28 -16.99 8.65 -20.23
N PHE A 29 -15.74 8.63 -19.77
CA PHE A 29 -14.71 7.79 -20.36
C PHE A 29 -15.02 6.30 -20.25
N THR A 30 -15.58 5.88 -19.13
CA THR A 30 -15.94 4.48 -18.89
C THR A 30 -17.34 4.10 -19.41
N GLN A 31 -18.06 5.04 -20.03
CA GLN A 31 -19.35 4.77 -20.64
C GLN A 31 -19.19 3.86 -21.86
N THR A 32 -19.73 2.66 -21.75
CA THR A 32 -19.70 1.61 -22.78
C THR A 32 -20.85 0.65 -22.54
N ASP A 33 -21.00 -0.35 -23.43
CA ASP A 33 -21.91 -1.48 -23.22
C ASP A 33 -21.56 -2.22 -21.94
N ASP A 34 -22.46 -3.06 -21.44
CA ASP A 34 -22.26 -3.80 -20.19
C ASP A 34 -21.04 -4.72 -20.26
N TYR A 35 -20.32 -4.79 -19.15
CA TYR A 35 -19.11 -5.62 -18.99
C TYR A 35 -19.06 -6.19 -17.56
N ASP A 36 -18.38 -7.30 -17.37
CA ASP A 36 -18.26 -7.96 -16.06
C ASP A 36 -17.15 -7.36 -15.19
N VAL A 37 -16.03 -6.98 -15.81
CA VAL A 37 -14.82 -6.51 -15.14
C VAL A 37 -14.15 -5.41 -15.94
N LEU A 38 -13.74 -4.34 -15.26
CA LEU A 38 -12.90 -3.29 -15.83
C LEU A 38 -11.43 -3.59 -15.56
N VAL A 39 -10.65 -3.81 -16.60
CA VAL A 39 -9.19 -3.97 -16.51
C VAL A 39 -8.50 -2.64 -16.75
N VAL A 40 -7.68 -2.20 -15.81
CA VAL A 40 -6.97 -0.93 -15.87
C VAL A 40 -5.47 -1.17 -16.00
N ALA A 41 -4.85 -0.51 -16.96
CA ALA A 41 -3.41 -0.46 -17.16
C ALA A 41 -2.92 0.99 -17.04
N ASP A 42 -2.64 1.41 -15.83
CA ASP A 42 -2.12 2.74 -15.49
C ASP A 42 -0.94 2.60 -14.55
N GLU A 43 0.21 2.18 -15.10
CA GLU A 43 1.42 1.91 -14.32
C GLU A 43 1.98 3.18 -13.65
N GLN A 44 1.73 4.34 -14.24
CA GLN A 44 2.19 5.62 -13.68
C GLN A 44 1.25 6.18 -12.60
N GLY A 45 0.08 5.58 -12.39
CA GLY A 45 -0.89 6.02 -11.38
C GLY A 45 -1.47 7.41 -11.64
N LEU A 46 -1.60 7.82 -12.92
CA LEU A 46 -2.01 9.18 -13.26
C LEU A 46 -3.54 9.38 -13.20
N PHE A 47 -4.30 8.37 -13.56
CA PHE A 47 -5.75 8.44 -13.73
C PHE A 47 -6.50 7.38 -12.96
N GLY A 48 -5.90 6.21 -12.81
CA GLY A 48 -6.54 5.04 -12.24
C GLY A 48 -7.05 5.24 -10.82
N GLU A 49 -6.42 6.11 -10.03
CA GLU A 49 -6.86 6.43 -8.68
C GLU A 49 -8.26 7.05 -8.61
N TYR A 50 -8.75 7.63 -9.72
CA TYR A 50 -10.07 8.25 -9.79
C TYR A 50 -11.16 7.30 -10.28
N LEU A 51 -10.81 6.11 -10.74
CA LEU A 51 -11.76 5.13 -11.27
C LEU A 51 -12.64 4.52 -10.18
N GLU A 52 -12.10 4.36 -8.98
CA GLU A 52 -12.82 3.74 -7.87
C GLU A 52 -14.11 4.51 -7.56
N TYR A 53 -15.24 3.80 -7.56
CA TYR A 53 -16.58 4.32 -7.30
C TYR A 53 -17.12 5.39 -8.29
N ARG A 54 -16.44 5.61 -9.42
CA ARG A 54 -16.83 6.66 -10.39
C ARG A 54 -17.05 6.17 -11.80
N THR A 55 -16.86 4.89 -12.04
CA THR A 55 -17.15 4.28 -13.34
C THR A 55 -18.63 4.36 -13.67
N TRP A 56 -18.95 4.43 -14.96
CA TRP A 56 -20.34 4.45 -15.45
C TRP A 56 -21.16 3.26 -14.95
N LEU A 57 -20.57 2.08 -14.97
CA LEU A 57 -21.13 0.86 -14.40
C LEU A 57 -20.37 0.47 -13.14
N ALA A 58 -21.09 0.11 -12.09
CA ALA A 58 -20.49 -0.40 -10.84
C ALA A 58 -20.06 -1.86 -11.05
N ARG A 59 -18.85 -2.04 -11.59
CA ARG A 59 -18.21 -3.34 -11.85
C ARG A 59 -16.86 -3.43 -11.14
N PRO A 60 -16.38 -4.65 -10.84
CA PRO A 60 -15.06 -4.84 -10.26
C PRO A 60 -13.96 -4.23 -11.14
N ILE A 61 -12.99 -3.59 -10.48
CA ILE A 61 -11.80 -3.02 -11.11
C ILE A 61 -10.61 -3.91 -10.77
N VAL A 62 -9.83 -4.26 -11.77
CA VAL A 62 -8.61 -5.09 -11.64
C VAL A 62 -7.47 -4.50 -12.47
N GLY A 63 -6.26 -4.97 -12.25
CA GLY A 63 -5.06 -4.49 -12.92
C GLY A 63 -4.24 -3.59 -11.99
N THR A 64 -3.68 -2.50 -12.51
CA THR A 64 -2.81 -1.59 -11.75
C THR A 64 -3.54 -0.81 -10.65
N GLN A 65 -4.86 -0.72 -10.72
CA GLN A 65 -5.70 0.07 -9.82
C GLN A 65 -6.72 -0.78 -9.03
N GLY A 66 -6.58 -2.09 -9.05
CA GLY A 66 -7.35 -2.98 -8.20
C GLY A 66 -6.88 -2.97 -6.74
N LEU A 67 -7.47 -3.84 -5.94
CA LEU A 67 -7.00 -4.06 -4.57
C LEU A 67 -5.61 -4.70 -4.59
N ILE A 68 -4.69 -4.09 -3.86
CA ILE A 68 -3.32 -4.58 -3.70
C ILE A 68 -3.01 -4.86 -2.23
N ALA A 69 -2.12 -5.82 -2.00
CA ALA A 69 -1.55 -6.06 -0.68
C ALA A 69 -0.32 -5.16 -0.51
N SER A 70 -0.34 -4.30 0.50
CA SER A 70 0.76 -3.37 0.79
C SER A 70 1.21 -3.46 2.24
N ALA A 71 2.48 -3.25 2.48
CA ALA A 71 3.03 -3.16 3.83
C ALA A 71 2.63 -1.86 4.53
N TRP A 72 2.31 -0.80 3.80
CA TRP A 72 1.85 0.48 4.35
C TRP A 72 0.99 1.25 3.37
N HIS A 73 0.00 1.96 3.91
CA HIS A 73 -0.82 2.89 3.12
C HIS A 73 -1.22 4.09 3.98
N HIS A 74 -1.26 5.27 3.38
CA HIS A 74 -1.52 6.53 4.08
C HIS A 74 -2.94 6.63 4.67
N THR A 75 -3.89 5.85 4.19
CA THR A 75 -5.25 5.79 4.73
C THR A 75 -5.38 4.89 5.96
N HIS A 76 -4.31 4.19 6.36
CA HIS A 76 -4.30 3.41 7.58
C HIS A 76 -4.12 4.31 8.81
N GLU A 77 -5.15 4.41 9.66
CA GLU A 77 -5.16 5.31 10.82
C GLU A 77 -5.16 4.58 12.16
N GLN A 78 -5.44 3.28 12.15
CA GLN A 78 -5.57 2.47 13.37
C GLN A 78 -4.22 2.21 14.04
N TRP A 79 -4.26 1.76 15.31
CA TRP A 79 -3.11 1.29 16.08
C TRP A 79 -1.95 2.28 16.21
N GLY A 80 -2.27 3.58 16.18
CA GLY A 80 -1.27 4.65 16.24
C GLY A 80 -0.63 5.00 14.89
N ALA A 81 -1.12 4.45 13.78
CA ALA A 81 -0.61 4.74 12.44
C ALA A 81 -0.75 6.22 12.06
N ALA A 82 -1.85 6.87 12.45
CA ALA A 82 -2.04 8.29 12.23
C ALA A 82 -0.92 9.15 12.84
N GLN A 83 -0.38 8.76 14.01
CA GLN A 83 0.69 9.52 14.67
C GLN A 83 2.01 9.45 13.89
N ILE A 84 2.41 8.26 13.43
CA ILE A 84 3.64 8.11 12.64
C ILE A 84 3.49 8.80 11.29
N GLN A 85 2.33 8.67 10.65
CA GLN A 85 2.00 9.33 9.40
C GLN A 85 2.14 10.85 9.51
N ASN A 86 1.54 11.46 10.53
CA ASN A 86 1.59 12.91 10.77
C ASN A 86 3.03 13.39 11.04
N ARG A 87 3.82 12.64 11.82
CA ARG A 87 5.24 12.96 12.05
C ARG A 87 6.05 12.92 10.77
N PHE A 88 5.86 11.86 9.98
CA PHE A 88 6.55 11.73 8.69
C PHE A 88 6.15 12.86 7.73
N GLN A 89 4.85 13.13 7.58
CA GLN A 89 4.35 14.19 6.71
C GLN A 89 4.86 15.58 7.14
N SER A 90 5.01 15.83 8.44
CA SER A 90 5.59 17.08 8.95
C SER A 90 7.04 17.27 8.53
N LEU A 91 7.81 16.17 8.44
CA LEU A 91 9.22 16.19 8.04
C LEU A 91 9.40 16.15 6.52
N ALA A 92 8.75 15.18 5.86
CA ALA A 92 8.96 14.91 4.45
C ALA A 92 8.05 15.72 3.51
N LYS A 93 7.02 16.40 4.03
CA LYS A 93 6.01 17.20 3.30
C LYS A 93 5.21 16.38 2.28
N ARG A 94 5.15 15.08 2.46
CA ARG A 94 4.35 14.11 1.69
C ARG A 94 3.86 12.98 2.58
N PRO A 95 2.85 12.21 2.17
CA PRO A 95 2.47 10.98 2.86
C PRO A 95 3.62 9.97 2.92
N MET A 96 3.61 9.12 3.95
CA MET A 96 4.53 7.99 4.07
C MET A 96 4.09 6.89 3.10
N GLU A 97 5.03 6.39 2.33
CA GLU A 97 4.87 5.27 1.41
C GLU A 97 5.41 3.97 2.00
N GLU A 98 5.21 2.87 1.30
CA GLU A 98 5.63 1.54 1.75
C GLU A 98 7.16 1.44 1.98
N GLN A 99 7.95 2.05 1.10
CA GLN A 99 9.42 2.08 1.20
C GLN A 99 9.90 2.89 2.41
N ASP A 100 9.22 3.99 2.71
CA ASP A 100 9.53 4.82 3.89
C ASP A 100 9.24 4.04 5.17
N TYR A 101 8.09 3.36 5.21
CA TYR A 101 7.71 2.53 6.34
C TYR A 101 8.68 1.37 6.54
N GLY A 102 9.08 0.69 5.47
CA GLY A 102 10.08 -0.37 5.51
C GLY A 102 11.42 0.11 6.08
N SER A 103 11.90 1.25 5.61
CA SER A 103 13.13 1.89 6.08
C SER A 103 13.04 2.29 7.56
N TYR A 104 11.91 2.88 7.96
CA TYR A 104 11.64 3.21 9.36
C TYR A 104 11.67 1.98 10.26
N LEU A 105 11.01 0.89 9.85
CA LEU A 105 11.02 -0.36 10.63
C LEU A 105 12.40 -0.97 10.74
N ALA A 106 13.20 -0.94 9.68
CA ALA A 106 14.55 -1.48 9.68
C ALA A 106 15.44 -0.78 10.72
N VAL A 107 15.47 0.56 10.70
CA VAL A 107 16.24 1.35 11.68
C VAL A 107 15.70 1.14 13.09
N ARG A 108 14.39 1.12 13.25
CA ARG A 108 13.77 0.91 14.55
C ARG A 108 14.02 -0.48 15.12
N ALA A 109 14.03 -1.52 14.31
CA ALA A 109 14.34 -2.88 14.74
C ALA A 109 15.76 -2.98 15.32
N ILE A 110 16.75 -2.38 14.64
CA ILE A 110 18.13 -2.33 15.12
C ILE A 110 18.22 -1.57 16.45
N GLY A 111 17.61 -0.38 16.52
CA GLY A 111 17.62 0.43 17.74
C GLY A 111 16.95 -0.27 18.93
N GLU A 112 15.83 -0.93 18.70
CA GLU A 112 15.13 -1.71 19.74
C GLU A 112 15.97 -2.90 20.21
N ALA A 113 16.60 -3.62 19.27
CA ALA A 113 17.48 -4.74 19.60
C ALA A 113 18.70 -4.28 20.41
N ALA A 114 19.37 -3.22 19.98
CA ALA A 114 20.52 -2.63 20.69
C ALA A 114 20.15 -2.20 22.10
N THR A 115 18.98 -1.56 22.26
CA THR A 115 18.49 -1.12 23.57
C THR A 115 18.18 -2.28 24.52
N ARG A 116 17.54 -3.34 24.01
CA ARG A 116 17.15 -4.49 24.84
C ARG A 116 18.35 -5.37 25.19
N THR A 117 19.30 -5.52 24.26
CA THR A 117 20.53 -6.29 24.51
C THR A 117 21.61 -5.49 25.24
N LYS A 118 21.45 -4.17 25.33
CA LYS A 118 22.47 -3.23 25.84
C LYS A 118 23.83 -3.41 25.15
N SER A 119 23.80 -3.72 23.87
CA SER A 119 24.98 -4.00 23.05
C SER A 119 24.93 -3.25 21.72
N ASN A 120 26.10 -2.88 21.22
CA ASN A 120 26.29 -2.35 19.86
C ASN A 120 27.02 -3.38 18.95
N GLU A 121 27.27 -4.58 19.45
CA GLU A 121 27.89 -5.65 18.70
C GLU A 121 26.91 -6.23 17.68
N VAL A 122 27.31 -6.25 16.40
CA VAL A 122 26.46 -6.69 15.28
C VAL A 122 25.95 -8.11 15.48
N GLU A 123 26.81 -9.00 15.99
CA GLU A 123 26.47 -10.40 16.19
C GLU A 123 25.41 -10.60 17.28
N VAL A 124 25.53 -9.86 18.38
CA VAL A 124 24.57 -9.87 19.47
C VAL A 124 23.19 -9.34 19.02
N ILE A 125 23.20 -8.23 18.28
CA ILE A 125 21.98 -7.62 17.72
C ILE A 125 21.31 -8.57 16.73
N ASN A 126 22.07 -9.15 15.79
CA ASN A 126 21.53 -10.06 14.78
C ASN A 126 20.93 -11.33 15.40
N ASN A 127 21.60 -11.92 16.37
CA ASN A 127 21.11 -13.09 17.08
C ASN A 127 19.84 -12.79 17.85
N TYR A 128 19.74 -11.61 18.47
CA TYR A 128 18.54 -11.19 19.16
C TYR A 128 17.37 -10.92 18.20
N LEU A 129 17.62 -10.25 17.07
CA LEU A 129 16.59 -9.97 16.05
C LEU A 129 15.94 -11.26 15.51
N ARG A 130 16.73 -12.33 15.36
CA ARG A 130 16.26 -13.64 14.87
C ARG A 130 15.68 -14.53 15.96
N SER A 131 15.75 -14.11 17.21
CA SER A 131 15.27 -14.88 18.32
C SER A 131 13.74 -14.77 18.49
N PRO A 132 13.08 -15.75 19.08
CA PRO A 132 11.63 -15.68 19.37
C PRO A 132 11.26 -14.60 20.41
N GLN A 133 12.25 -14.06 21.12
CA GLN A 133 12.05 -12.99 22.11
C GLN A 133 11.89 -11.61 21.45
N PHE A 134 12.36 -11.47 20.20
CA PHE A 134 12.24 -10.19 19.51
C PHE A 134 10.83 -9.96 18.99
N THR A 135 10.26 -8.84 19.37
CA THR A 135 9.00 -8.32 18.83
C THR A 135 9.10 -6.83 18.64
N LEU A 136 8.50 -6.33 17.58
CA LEU A 136 8.47 -4.91 17.23
C LEU A 136 7.04 -4.44 17.00
N GLN A 137 6.66 -3.29 17.54
CA GLN A 137 5.38 -2.68 17.26
C GLN A 137 5.40 -2.01 15.88
N GLY A 138 4.53 -2.46 14.98
CA GLY A 138 4.46 -2.01 13.58
C GLY A 138 3.23 -1.17 13.24
N TYR A 139 2.48 -0.69 14.23
CA TYR A 139 1.25 0.10 14.02
C TYR A 139 0.16 -0.63 13.20
N LYS A 140 0.10 -1.96 13.31
CA LYS A 140 -0.88 -2.79 12.59
C LYS A 140 -1.65 -3.75 13.50
N GLY A 141 -1.69 -3.47 14.80
CA GLY A 141 -2.37 -4.30 15.79
C GLY A 141 -1.56 -5.50 16.28
N ASN A 142 -0.84 -6.18 15.41
CA ASN A 142 -0.03 -7.34 15.73
C ASN A 142 1.47 -6.98 15.86
N PRO A 143 2.20 -7.61 16.78
CA PRO A 143 3.63 -7.44 16.87
C PRO A 143 4.32 -8.10 15.67
N LEU A 144 5.37 -7.45 15.18
CA LEU A 144 6.22 -7.94 14.10
C LEU A 144 7.34 -8.80 14.68
N SER A 145 7.81 -9.79 13.92
CA SER A 145 8.94 -10.64 14.26
C SER A 145 9.69 -11.07 13.01
N PHE A 146 10.95 -11.47 13.15
CA PHE A 146 11.69 -12.04 12.03
C PHE A 146 11.52 -13.56 11.97
N ARG A 147 11.44 -14.10 10.78
CA ARG A 147 11.47 -15.55 10.57
C ARG A 147 12.87 -16.07 10.80
N PRO A 148 13.07 -17.14 11.62
CA PRO A 148 14.42 -17.62 11.95
C PRO A 148 15.14 -18.26 10.75
N TRP A 149 14.39 -18.81 9.78
CA TRP A 149 14.97 -19.55 8.66
C TRP A 149 15.42 -18.69 7.48
N ASP A 150 14.76 -17.56 7.22
CA ASP A 150 15.07 -16.67 6.09
C ASP A 150 15.35 -15.21 6.49
N GLY A 151 15.08 -14.86 7.76
CA GLY A 151 15.27 -13.51 8.28
C GLY A 151 14.24 -12.48 7.74
N GLN A 152 13.17 -12.94 7.09
CA GLN A 152 12.15 -12.03 6.59
C GLN A 152 11.26 -11.52 7.73
N LEU A 153 10.91 -10.23 7.69
CA LEU A 153 9.99 -9.64 8.67
C LEU A 153 8.56 -10.13 8.43
N ARG A 154 7.98 -10.76 9.44
CA ARG A 154 6.56 -11.13 9.45
C ARG A 154 5.73 -9.93 9.87
N GLN A 155 4.80 -9.56 9.03
CA GLN A 155 3.88 -8.45 9.28
C GLN A 155 2.53 -8.70 8.61
N SER A 156 1.47 -8.13 9.17
CA SER A 156 0.19 -8.05 8.49
C SER A 156 0.31 -7.17 7.25
N LEU A 157 -0.31 -7.58 6.17
CA LEU A 157 -0.45 -6.76 4.97
C LEU A 157 -1.79 -6.03 5.01
N LEU A 158 -1.80 -4.83 4.46
CA LEU A 158 -3.01 -4.05 4.27
C LEU A 158 -3.57 -4.35 2.88
N LEU A 159 -4.85 -4.64 2.79
CA LEU A 159 -5.54 -4.72 1.52
C LEU A 159 -6.08 -3.33 1.21
N VAL A 160 -5.53 -2.71 0.19
CA VAL A 160 -5.77 -1.29 -0.12
C VAL A 160 -6.13 -1.08 -1.58
N ALA A 161 -6.89 -0.04 -1.84
CA ALA A 161 -7.03 0.59 -3.14
C ALA A 161 -6.32 1.97 -3.10
N PRO A 162 -6.12 2.65 -4.22
CA PRO A 162 -5.32 3.88 -4.28
C PRO A 162 -5.69 4.96 -3.26
N ARG A 163 -6.94 5.02 -2.85
CA ARG A 163 -7.47 6.02 -1.91
C ARG A 163 -8.19 5.44 -0.71
N SER A 164 -8.18 4.15 -0.53
CA SER A 164 -8.94 3.50 0.54
C SER A 164 -8.19 2.32 1.15
N PHE A 165 -8.43 2.13 2.44
CA PHE A 165 -8.05 0.96 3.19
C PHE A 165 -9.28 0.06 3.32
N VAL A 166 -9.14 -1.21 2.95
CA VAL A 166 -10.25 -2.17 2.97
C VAL A 166 -10.13 -3.10 4.17
N ALA A 167 -8.98 -3.74 4.35
CA ALA A 167 -8.76 -4.67 5.44
C ALA A 167 -7.28 -4.84 5.79
N SER A 168 -7.00 -5.34 7.01
CA SER A 168 -5.69 -5.88 7.39
C SER A 168 -5.80 -7.39 7.56
N ALA A 169 -4.88 -8.13 6.98
CA ALA A 169 -4.77 -9.57 7.11
C ALA A 169 -3.59 -9.97 8.00
#